data_cb5345d0df4d6e94959375816c2e7ff4
#
_entry.id   cb5345d0df4d6e94959375816c2e7ff4
#
_cell.length_a   1.000
_cell.length_b   1.000
_cell.length_c   1.000
_cell.angle_alpha   90.00
_cell.angle_beta   90.00
_cell.angle_gamma   90.00
#
_symmetry.space_group_name_H-M   'P 1'
#
loop_
_entity.id
_entity.type
_entity.pdbx_description
1 polymer ?
#
loop_
_entity_poly.entity_id
_entity_poly.type
_entity_poly.pdbx_seq_one_letter_code
_entity_poly.pdbx_strand_id
1 'polypeptide(L)'
;MICSQMFYGACKPPTPTTLSESFLDDWFKGQREASKSVKSRSKKVGPKHDEPLKVLWTSDIHLQARYDVGSEAECSYGYCCNRNSFNTTVYNITGYPSGRVPSSNISVAAPYWGYEGCDAPWSLVASAFQAISALGGYDLALYTGDLVTHAQTWEESRELVEYSESALYDMMKRHVGNTTVITAIGNHDTSPTEMAAPASLPDGRANQFSWNWDYVSKLWHSEGWINSTTAKDVRTHYGGYSINPRKGLRVISFNTDFWYTGNAFAFINTTDPDVSGVLRFVTDELQAAEDANERAWIVGHVVPGWDGYSSMDNPTNLFYQIVTRYSHTIAAMFFGHTHEDEFAVYYHNTNGNSSSVSRKTEDAVAISFISPSITPLTNMNPGIRVLEVDSETYELHDYHQYYTPLQDVKDKKETKTGLVWYKLYSARESYGDFRASVKAGNYSNVVELDGTKWPRSAPLNATFWASVADEVEARPELATQFTVYQGRNSPLSPSCNTQECATSKACFMRSGSWALGKQCNSRFSSVQAG
;
A
#
# COMPACT_ATOMS: atom_id res chain seq x y z
N MET A 1 16.12 -13.82 -15.92
CA MET A 1 15.24 -13.27 -14.89
C MET A 1 13.97 -14.09 -14.69
N ILE A 2 13.13 -14.34 -15.69
CA ILE A 2 11.98 -15.28 -15.62
C ILE A 2 12.37 -16.57 -14.88
N CYS A 3 13.51 -17.17 -15.21
CA CYS A 3 14.00 -18.37 -14.52
C CYS A 3 14.29 -18.15 -13.03
N SER A 4 14.83 -17.02 -12.62
CA SER A 4 15.16 -16.79 -11.19
C SER A 4 13.92 -16.51 -10.35
N GLN A 5 12.89 -15.95 -10.95
CA GLN A 5 11.66 -15.55 -10.28
C GLN A 5 10.57 -16.64 -10.37
N MET A 6 10.25 -17.11 -11.58
CA MET A 6 9.18 -18.10 -11.78
C MET A 6 9.57 -19.54 -11.45
N PHE A 7 10.86 -19.86 -11.34
CA PHE A 7 11.36 -21.19 -11.00
C PHE A 7 12.10 -21.22 -9.65
N TYR A 8 11.71 -20.38 -8.71
CA TYR A 8 12.12 -20.40 -7.29
C TYR A 8 13.65 -20.53 -7.07
N GLY A 9 14.42 -19.72 -7.80
CA GLY A 9 15.87 -19.69 -7.62
C GLY A 9 16.66 -20.73 -8.43
N ALA A 10 16.04 -21.41 -9.41
CA ALA A 10 16.76 -22.29 -10.34
C ALA A 10 17.85 -21.55 -11.12
N CYS A 11 17.72 -20.23 -11.30
CA CYS A 11 18.74 -19.35 -11.87
C CYS A 11 19.12 -18.26 -10.87
N LYS A 12 20.34 -17.77 -10.96
CA LYS A 12 20.75 -16.59 -10.18
C LYS A 12 19.95 -15.37 -10.64
N PRO A 13 19.54 -14.48 -9.71
CA PRO A 13 18.99 -13.18 -10.10
C PRO A 13 20.01 -12.40 -10.95
N PRO A 14 19.56 -11.53 -11.84
CA PRO A 14 20.48 -10.66 -12.58
C PRO A 14 21.25 -9.76 -11.62
N THR A 15 22.45 -9.37 -12.03
CA THR A 15 23.24 -8.43 -11.25
C THR A 15 22.52 -7.07 -11.22
N PRO A 16 22.31 -6.47 -10.03
CA PRO A 16 21.73 -5.14 -9.92
C PRO A 16 22.54 -4.12 -10.75
N THR A 17 21.85 -3.22 -11.41
CA THR A 17 22.49 -2.10 -12.11
C THR A 17 22.80 -0.99 -11.12
N THR A 18 24.07 -0.69 -10.90
CA THR A 18 24.45 0.49 -10.13
C THR A 18 24.14 1.74 -10.96
N LEU A 19 23.33 2.64 -10.40
CA LEU A 19 23.05 3.94 -11.02
C LEU A 19 24.29 4.82 -10.89
N SER A 20 24.99 5.07 -12.01
CA SER A 20 26.19 5.92 -12.01
C SER A 20 25.87 7.36 -11.66
N GLU A 21 26.87 8.13 -11.24
CA GLU A 21 26.69 9.58 -11.02
C GLU A 21 26.22 10.27 -12.29
N SER A 22 26.78 9.92 -13.46
CA SER A 22 26.36 10.47 -14.74
C SER A 22 24.90 10.11 -15.08
N PHE A 23 24.46 8.89 -14.79
CA PHE A 23 23.05 8.52 -14.94
C PHE A 23 22.13 9.40 -14.07
N LEU A 24 22.49 9.58 -12.79
CA LEU A 24 21.69 10.39 -11.88
C LEU A 24 21.71 11.87 -12.24
N ASP A 25 22.85 12.41 -12.73
CA ASP A 25 22.95 13.78 -13.21
C ASP A 25 22.04 14.01 -14.42
N ASP A 26 22.03 13.07 -15.38
CA ASP A 26 21.15 13.11 -16.55
C ASP A 26 19.67 12.94 -16.12
N TRP A 27 19.40 12.01 -15.20
CA TRP A 27 18.04 11.76 -14.71
C TRP A 27 17.44 13.01 -14.06
N PHE A 28 18.18 13.66 -13.19
CA PHE A 28 17.73 14.88 -12.49
C PHE A 28 18.03 16.17 -13.26
N LYS A 29 18.52 16.09 -14.52
CA LYS A 29 18.86 17.25 -15.35
C LYS A 29 19.80 18.24 -14.64
N GLY A 30 20.75 17.71 -13.89
CA GLY A 30 21.70 18.48 -13.07
C GLY A 30 21.14 19.00 -11.74
N GLN A 31 19.88 18.76 -11.43
CA GLN A 31 19.19 19.21 -10.19
C GLN A 31 19.22 18.15 -9.09
N ARG A 32 20.39 17.62 -8.75
CA ARG A 32 20.54 16.52 -7.75
C ARG A 32 20.25 16.95 -6.31
N GLU A 33 20.29 18.23 -5.99
CA GLU A 33 19.99 18.72 -4.64
C GLU A 33 18.69 19.52 -4.60
N ALA A 34 17.95 19.38 -3.50
CA ALA A 34 16.75 20.16 -3.26
C ALA A 34 17.00 21.66 -3.30
N SER A 35 16.05 22.43 -3.83
CA SER A 35 16.15 23.89 -3.90
C SER A 35 16.28 24.53 -2.51
N LYS A 36 16.92 25.70 -2.44
CA LYS A 36 17.08 26.42 -1.17
C LYS A 36 15.75 26.88 -0.58
N SER A 37 14.75 27.15 -1.43
CA SER A 37 13.41 27.58 -0.99
C SER A 37 12.68 26.46 -0.25
N VAL A 38 12.73 25.22 -0.75
CA VAL A 38 12.14 24.05 -0.11
C VAL A 38 12.85 23.71 1.19
N LYS A 39 14.21 23.71 1.19
CA LYS A 39 15.02 23.54 2.42
C LYS A 39 14.67 24.57 3.49
N SER A 40 14.43 25.83 3.11
CA SER A 40 14.04 26.90 4.03
C SER A 40 12.64 26.69 4.61
N ARG A 41 11.69 26.20 3.80
CA ARG A 41 10.31 25.91 4.24
C ARG A 41 10.27 24.76 5.24
N SER A 42 10.96 23.68 4.96
CA SER A 42 11.02 22.52 5.85
C SER A 42 11.57 22.83 7.25
N LYS A 43 12.37 23.91 7.38
CA LYS A 43 12.96 24.36 8.66
C LYS A 43 12.11 25.40 9.41
N LYS A 44 11.08 26.00 8.79
CA LYS A 44 10.36 27.16 9.34
C LYS A 44 9.02 26.83 9.98
N VAL A 45 8.55 25.59 9.89
CA VAL A 45 7.22 25.27 10.37
C VAL A 45 7.23 25.05 11.87
N GLY A 46 6.88 26.12 12.58
CA GLY A 46 6.36 26.01 13.94
C GLY A 46 4.83 25.85 13.84
N PRO A 47 4.21 25.14 14.77
CA PRO A 47 2.80 24.80 14.66
C PRO A 47 1.92 26.03 14.70
N LYS A 48 1.16 26.29 13.62
CA LYS A 48 -0.12 26.97 13.72
C LYS A 48 -1.17 25.89 13.94
N HIS A 49 -1.94 26.02 15.00
CA HIS A 49 -3.02 25.10 15.37
C HIS A 49 -4.29 25.42 14.56
N ASP A 50 -4.27 25.20 13.25
CA ASP A 50 -5.50 24.93 12.52
C ASP A 50 -5.88 23.47 12.77
N GLU A 51 -7.16 23.14 12.81
CA GLU A 51 -7.60 21.76 12.98
C GLU A 51 -6.95 20.88 11.90
N PRO A 52 -6.43 19.69 12.25
CA PRO A 52 -5.82 18.80 11.28
C PRO A 52 -6.85 18.35 10.23
N LEU A 53 -6.39 18.16 9.01
CA LEU A 53 -7.20 17.55 7.97
C LEU A 53 -7.47 16.10 8.31
N LYS A 54 -8.72 15.68 8.14
CA LYS A 54 -9.15 14.30 8.30
C LYS A 54 -9.15 13.59 6.96
N VAL A 55 -8.32 12.57 6.80
CA VAL A 55 -8.17 11.84 5.54
C VAL A 55 -8.54 10.37 5.74
N LEU A 56 -9.54 9.90 4.99
CA LEU A 56 -9.83 8.47 4.92
C LEU A 56 -8.75 7.76 4.11
N TRP A 57 -8.34 6.58 4.54
CA TRP A 57 -7.47 5.72 3.74
C TRP A 57 -7.92 4.26 3.82
N THR A 58 -8.21 3.68 2.67
CA THR A 58 -8.59 2.28 2.49
C THR A 58 -7.82 1.68 1.33
N SER A 59 -7.67 0.36 1.32
CA SER A 59 -6.93 -0.41 0.32
C SER A 59 -7.43 -1.84 0.27
N ASP A 60 -7.08 -2.54 -0.78
CA ASP A 60 -7.14 -4.00 -0.86
C ASP A 60 -8.52 -4.54 -0.42
N ILE A 61 -9.58 -4.09 -1.11
CA ILE A 61 -10.96 -4.53 -0.83
C ILE A 61 -11.16 -5.98 -1.28
N HIS A 62 -10.63 -6.34 -2.45
CA HIS A 62 -10.76 -7.64 -3.08
C HIS A 62 -12.17 -8.20 -2.98
N LEU A 63 -13.12 -7.53 -3.67
CA LEU A 63 -14.51 -7.95 -3.66
C LEU A 63 -14.68 -9.32 -4.31
N GLN A 64 -15.04 -10.32 -3.54
CA GLN A 64 -15.48 -11.62 -4.06
C GLN A 64 -16.94 -11.56 -4.48
N ALA A 65 -17.21 -11.04 -5.67
CA ALA A 65 -18.57 -10.86 -6.18
C ALA A 65 -19.37 -12.16 -6.27
N ARG A 66 -18.70 -13.31 -6.33
CA ARG A 66 -19.29 -14.66 -6.40
C ARG A 66 -19.28 -15.38 -5.04
N TYR A 67 -19.03 -14.69 -3.93
CA TYR A 67 -19.09 -15.28 -2.60
C TYR A 67 -20.48 -15.89 -2.35
N ASP A 68 -20.51 -17.17 -1.99
CA ASP A 68 -21.77 -17.91 -1.75
C ASP A 68 -21.79 -18.42 -0.30
N VAL A 69 -22.58 -17.77 0.53
CA VAL A 69 -22.74 -18.12 1.96
C VAL A 69 -23.16 -19.58 2.10
N GLY A 70 -22.43 -20.32 2.96
CA GLY A 70 -22.63 -21.75 3.17
C GLY A 70 -21.97 -22.66 2.15
N SER A 71 -21.17 -22.13 1.21
CA SER A 71 -20.26 -22.92 0.36
C SER A 71 -19.01 -23.34 1.13
N GLU A 72 -18.12 -24.13 0.52
CA GLU A 72 -16.88 -24.58 1.16
C GLU A 72 -15.88 -23.42 1.32
N ALA A 73 -15.48 -23.15 2.55
CA ALA A 73 -14.51 -22.10 2.90
C ALA A 73 -13.06 -22.63 3.01
N GLU A 74 -12.87 -23.95 3.18
CA GLU A 74 -11.56 -24.61 3.22
C GLU A 74 -11.44 -25.60 2.04
N CYS A 75 -11.34 -25.05 0.84
CA CYS A 75 -11.36 -25.87 -0.38
C CYS A 75 -9.97 -26.46 -0.71
N SER A 76 -9.97 -27.62 -1.40
CA SER A 76 -8.76 -28.30 -1.83
C SER A 76 -8.16 -27.72 -3.11
N TYR A 77 -8.98 -27.10 -3.97
CA TYR A 77 -8.57 -26.57 -5.27
C TYR A 77 -9.34 -25.30 -5.63
N GLY A 78 -8.67 -24.42 -6.40
CA GLY A 78 -9.27 -23.19 -6.89
C GLY A 78 -9.42 -22.15 -5.80
N TYR A 79 -10.47 -21.33 -5.93
CA TYR A 79 -10.77 -20.23 -5.05
C TYR A 79 -11.97 -20.57 -4.15
N CYS A 80 -11.81 -20.44 -2.84
CA CYS A 80 -12.82 -20.89 -1.87
C CYS A 80 -14.00 -19.92 -1.74
N CYS A 81 -14.98 -20.29 -0.93
CA CYS A 81 -16.21 -19.51 -0.69
C CYS A 81 -17.10 -19.26 -1.92
N ASN A 82 -16.92 -20.02 -2.98
CA ASN A 82 -17.76 -20.02 -4.18
C ASN A 82 -18.71 -21.22 -4.18
N ARG A 83 -19.83 -21.13 -4.92
CA ARG A 83 -20.85 -22.20 -4.96
C ARG A 83 -20.34 -23.58 -5.40
N ASN A 84 -19.23 -23.63 -6.15
CA ASN A 84 -18.59 -24.85 -6.64
C ASN A 84 -17.29 -25.19 -5.88
N SER A 85 -16.98 -24.48 -4.81
CA SER A 85 -15.85 -24.81 -3.93
C SER A 85 -16.09 -26.12 -3.19
N PHE A 86 -15.07 -26.94 -3.08
CA PHE A 86 -15.16 -28.26 -2.44
C PHE A 86 -13.86 -28.66 -1.74
N ASN A 87 -14.01 -29.52 -0.73
CA ASN A 87 -12.88 -30.13 -0.01
C ASN A 87 -12.86 -31.64 -0.31
N THR A 88 -11.76 -32.11 -0.87
CA THR A 88 -11.60 -33.53 -1.25
C THR A 88 -11.63 -34.50 -0.07
N THR A 89 -11.42 -34.01 1.15
CA THR A 89 -11.48 -34.85 2.37
C THR A 89 -12.93 -35.27 2.71
N VAL A 90 -13.93 -34.47 2.30
CA VAL A 90 -15.36 -34.72 2.56
C VAL A 90 -16.17 -34.95 1.30
N TYR A 91 -15.68 -34.51 0.14
CA TYR A 91 -16.35 -34.68 -1.15
C TYR A 91 -15.41 -35.30 -2.18
N ASN A 92 -15.47 -36.63 -2.28
CA ASN A 92 -14.63 -37.37 -3.22
C ASN A 92 -15.19 -37.24 -4.65
N ILE A 93 -14.66 -36.30 -5.42
CA ILE A 93 -15.04 -35.99 -6.79
C ILE A 93 -13.79 -35.82 -7.67
N THR A 94 -13.90 -36.25 -8.93
CA THR A 94 -12.86 -35.98 -9.94
C THR A 94 -13.26 -34.77 -10.78
N GLY A 95 -12.43 -33.71 -10.73
CA GLY A 95 -12.68 -32.44 -11.41
C GLY A 95 -13.58 -31.50 -10.61
N TYR A 96 -13.87 -30.33 -11.18
CA TYR A 96 -14.71 -29.32 -10.53
C TYR A 96 -16.20 -29.67 -10.60
N PRO A 97 -16.97 -29.43 -9.53
CA PRO A 97 -18.44 -29.57 -9.57
C PRO A 97 -19.04 -28.64 -10.61
N SER A 98 -20.04 -29.14 -11.34
CA SER A 98 -20.79 -28.36 -12.35
C SER A 98 -21.79 -27.37 -11.72
N GLY A 99 -21.94 -27.36 -10.42
CA GLY A 99 -22.90 -26.53 -9.69
C GLY A 99 -22.59 -26.45 -8.21
N ARG A 100 -23.57 -25.94 -7.42
CA ARG A 100 -23.40 -25.82 -5.97
C ARG A 100 -23.17 -27.20 -5.33
N VAL A 101 -22.12 -27.28 -4.50
CA VAL A 101 -21.80 -28.46 -3.70
C VAL A 101 -22.90 -28.66 -2.65
N PRO A 102 -23.44 -29.87 -2.48
CA PRO A 102 -24.43 -30.15 -1.45
C PRO A 102 -23.92 -29.86 -0.03
N SER A 103 -24.77 -29.31 0.83
CA SER A 103 -24.37 -28.94 2.20
C SER A 103 -23.84 -30.11 3.04
N SER A 104 -24.25 -31.35 2.74
CA SER A 104 -23.71 -32.56 3.35
C SER A 104 -22.25 -32.85 3.01
N ASN A 105 -21.71 -32.16 2.00
CA ASN A 105 -20.34 -32.31 1.48
C ASN A 105 -19.48 -31.06 1.71
N ILE A 106 -19.90 -30.17 2.62
CA ILE A 106 -19.17 -28.98 3.05
C ILE A 106 -18.49 -29.27 4.39
N SER A 107 -17.18 -29.04 4.48
CA SER A 107 -16.43 -29.20 5.73
C SER A 107 -16.52 -27.93 6.61
N VAL A 108 -16.32 -26.76 6.02
CA VAL A 108 -16.44 -25.46 6.67
C VAL A 108 -17.32 -24.57 5.82
N ALA A 109 -18.49 -24.23 6.36
CA ALA A 109 -19.45 -23.39 5.66
C ALA A 109 -19.02 -21.92 5.68
N ALA A 110 -18.92 -21.28 4.50
CA ALA A 110 -18.58 -19.88 4.35
C ALA A 110 -19.56 -18.98 5.13
N PRO A 111 -19.09 -18.19 6.12
CA PRO A 111 -19.94 -17.34 6.94
C PRO A 111 -20.49 -16.14 6.16
N TYR A 112 -21.59 -15.54 6.66
CA TYR A 112 -22.21 -14.37 6.03
C TYR A 112 -21.27 -13.14 5.94
N TRP A 113 -20.47 -12.92 7.00
CA TRP A 113 -19.60 -11.75 7.11
C TRP A 113 -18.19 -11.93 6.54
N GLY A 114 -17.91 -13.06 5.91
CA GLY A 114 -16.59 -13.38 5.36
C GLY A 114 -15.82 -14.38 6.21
N TYR A 115 -14.78 -14.91 5.60
CA TYR A 115 -13.92 -15.93 6.17
C TYR A 115 -12.46 -15.54 5.90
N GLU A 116 -11.58 -15.75 6.86
CA GLU A 116 -10.18 -15.35 6.79
C GLU A 116 -9.33 -16.06 5.71
N GLY A 117 -9.86 -17.11 5.11
CA GLY A 117 -9.28 -17.79 3.95
C GLY A 117 -9.93 -17.42 2.61
N CYS A 118 -10.81 -16.41 2.59
CA CYS A 118 -11.49 -15.93 1.39
C CYS A 118 -11.47 -14.42 1.29
N ASP A 119 -11.68 -13.90 0.09
CA ASP A 119 -11.86 -12.47 -0.11
C ASP A 119 -13.18 -11.92 0.46
N ALA A 120 -13.29 -10.60 0.46
CA ALA A 120 -14.41 -9.92 1.10
C ALA A 120 -15.75 -10.15 0.37
N PRO A 121 -16.79 -10.68 1.07
CA PRO A 121 -18.16 -10.69 0.54
C PRO A 121 -18.76 -9.29 0.54
N TRP A 122 -19.82 -9.09 -0.25
CA TRP A 122 -20.60 -7.85 -0.28
C TRP A 122 -21.07 -7.37 1.10
N SER A 123 -21.45 -8.29 1.99
CA SER A 123 -21.87 -7.98 3.37
C SER A 123 -20.77 -7.28 4.18
N LEU A 124 -19.55 -7.80 4.10
CA LEU A 124 -18.39 -7.19 4.77
C LEU A 124 -18.05 -5.82 4.19
N VAL A 125 -17.98 -5.73 2.85
CA VAL A 125 -17.69 -4.48 2.15
C VAL A 125 -18.75 -3.41 2.47
N ALA A 126 -20.04 -3.76 2.42
CA ALA A 126 -21.11 -2.84 2.80
C ALA A 126 -21.00 -2.38 4.26
N SER A 127 -20.62 -3.28 5.19
CA SER A 127 -20.39 -2.94 6.58
C SER A 127 -19.20 -1.98 6.76
N ALA A 128 -18.11 -2.18 6.00
CA ALA A 128 -16.96 -1.26 6.01
C ALA A 128 -17.37 0.14 5.56
N PHE A 129 -18.14 0.24 4.47
CA PHE A 129 -18.61 1.54 3.98
C PHE A 129 -19.64 2.21 4.91
N GLN A 130 -20.47 1.44 5.62
CA GLN A 130 -21.32 1.98 6.70
C GLN A 130 -20.48 2.58 7.83
N ALA A 131 -19.40 1.90 8.25
CA ALA A 131 -18.47 2.42 9.24
C ALA A 131 -17.74 3.68 8.74
N ILE A 132 -17.31 3.71 7.48
CA ILE A 132 -16.73 4.88 6.83
C ILE A 132 -17.69 6.07 6.89
N SER A 133 -18.97 5.88 6.54
CA SER A 133 -19.98 6.94 6.66
C SER A 133 -20.17 7.41 8.11
N ALA A 134 -20.17 6.49 9.06
CA ALA A 134 -20.36 6.82 10.48
C ALA A 134 -19.16 7.61 11.05
N LEU A 135 -17.94 7.30 10.61
CA LEU A 135 -16.73 8.06 10.95
C LEU A 135 -16.72 9.45 10.28
N GLY A 136 -17.20 9.59 9.06
CA GLY A 136 -17.51 10.79 8.29
C GLY A 136 -16.60 12.01 8.44
N GLY A 137 -16.95 13.10 7.73
CA GLY A 137 -16.26 14.38 7.86
C GLY A 137 -14.84 14.41 7.27
N TYR A 138 -14.63 13.72 6.14
CA TYR A 138 -13.33 13.65 5.48
C TYR A 138 -13.07 14.86 4.58
N ASP A 139 -11.87 15.40 4.67
CA ASP A 139 -11.34 16.43 3.77
C ASP A 139 -10.85 15.85 2.44
N LEU A 140 -10.25 14.67 2.49
CA LEU A 140 -9.76 13.87 1.36
C LEU A 140 -9.95 12.39 1.66
N ALA A 141 -9.90 11.55 0.62
CA ALA A 141 -9.85 10.11 0.75
C ALA A 141 -8.77 9.52 -0.17
N LEU A 142 -8.10 8.47 0.28
CA LEU A 142 -7.12 7.69 -0.47
C LEU A 142 -7.65 6.28 -0.65
N TYR A 143 -7.47 5.74 -1.85
CA TYR A 143 -7.65 4.34 -2.16
C TYR A 143 -6.41 3.81 -2.89
N THR A 144 -5.71 2.87 -2.30
CA THR A 144 -4.40 2.41 -2.79
C THR A 144 -4.44 1.11 -3.59
N GLY A 145 -5.56 0.82 -4.25
CA GLY A 145 -5.67 -0.26 -5.24
C GLY A 145 -6.25 -1.57 -4.71
N ASP A 146 -6.40 -2.51 -5.62
CA ASP A 146 -6.91 -3.87 -5.44
C ASP A 146 -8.38 -3.93 -5.00
N LEU A 147 -9.27 -3.64 -5.97
CA LEU A 147 -10.73 -3.81 -5.85
C LEU A 147 -11.16 -5.25 -6.14
N VAL A 148 -10.43 -5.93 -7.04
CA VAL A 148 -10.81 -7.18 -7.67
C VAL A 148 -10.26 -8.37 -6.87
N THR A 149 -11.04 -9.45 -6.83
CA THR A 149 -10.77 -10.70 -6.09
C THR A 149 -9.46 -11.38 -6.50
N HIS A 150 -8.88 -12.21 -5.62
CA HIS A 150 -7.77 -13.13 -5.91
C HIS A 150 -8.21 -14.42 -6.63
N ALA A 151 -9.38 -14.42 -7.27
CA ALA A 151 -9.84 -15.59 -8.03
C ALA A 151 -8.79 -16.00 -9.08
N GLN A 152 -8.80 -17.26 -9.46
CA GLN A 152 -7.86 -17.77 -10.46
C GLN A 152 -8.10 -17.07 -11.81
N THR A 153 -7.03 -16.85 -12.59
CA THR A 153 -7.07 -16.14 -13.88
C THR A 153 -8.16 -16.65 -14.83
N TRP A 154 -8.51 -17.94 -14.79
CA TRP A 154 -9.59 -18.51 -15.61
C TRP A 154 -11.01 -18.27 -15.04
N GLU A 155 -11.12 -17.72 -13.84
CA GLU A 155 -12.38 -17.31 -13.21
C GLU A 155 -12.60 -15.79 -13.35
N GLU A 156 -11.61 -15.07 -13.88
CA GLU A 156 -11.62 -13.63 -14.11
C GLU A 156 -11.94 -13.26 -15.55
N SER A 157 -12.39 -12.04 -15.74
CA SER A 157 -12.59 -11.43 -17.05
C SER A 157 -12.56 -9.92 -16.94
N ARG A 158 -12.41 -9.21 -18.06
CA ARG A 158 -12.52 -7.75 -18.10
C ARG A 158 -13.83 -7.25 -17.53
N GLU A 159 -14.93 -7.94 -17.85
CA GLU A 159 -16.26 -7.57 -17.37
C GLU A 159 -16.38 -7.70 -15.85
N LEU A 160 -15.67 -8.65 -15.22
CA LEU A 160 -15.62 -8.76 -13.76
C LEU A 160 -14.82 -7.61 -13.14
N VAL A 161 -13.70 -7.22 -13.75
CA VAL A 161 -12.91 -6.06 -13.33
C VAL A 161 -13.75 -4.80 -13.44
N GLU A 162 -14.31 -4.50 -14.62
CA GLU A 162 -15.16 -3.33 -14.86
C GLU A 162 -16.37 -3.28 -13.92
N TYR A 163 -16.99 -4.43 -13.63
CA TYR A 163 -18.08 -4.54 -12.66
C TYR A 163 -17.63 -4.17 -11.25
N SER A 164 -16.51 -4.73 -10.78
CA SER A 164 -15.98 -4.49 -9.44
C SER A 164 -15.59 -3.01 -9.27
N GLU A 165 -14.87 -2.45 -10.25
CA GLU A 165 -14.48 -1.04 -10.26
C GLU A 165 -15.70 -0.10 -10.24
N SER A 166 -16.68 -0.32 -11.13
CA SER A 166 -17.90 0.50 -11.15
C SER A 166 -18.66 0.46 -9.83
N ALA A 167 -18.88 -0.75 -9.31
CA ALA A 167 -19.69 -0.95 -8.12
C ALA A 167 -19.02 -0.36 -6.87
N LEU A 168 -17.70 -0.55 -6.74
CA LEU A 168 -16.96 -0.10 -5.56
C LEU A 168 -16.67 1.40 -5.60
N TYR A 169 -16.34 2.00 -6.76
CA TYR A 169 -16.18 3.45 -6.87
C TYR A 169 -17.51 4.19 -6.66
N ASP A 170 -18.64 3.70 -7.20
CA ASP A 170 -19.98 4.26 -6.88
C ASP A 170 -20.28 4.14 -5.37
N MET A 171 -19.94 3.01 -4.75
CA MET A 171 -20.11 2.84 -3.30
C MET A 171 -19.23 3.81 -2.52
N MET A 172 -17.96 3.99 -2.88
CA MET A 172 -17.09 5.00 -2.28
C MET A 172 -17.73 6.38 -2.38
N LYS A 173 -18.16 6.80 -3.58
CA LYS A 173 -18.81 8.10 -3.81
C LYS A 173 -20.03 8.31 -2.92
N ARG A 174 -20.88 7.31 -2.79
CA ARG A 174 -22.09 7.40 -1.93
C ARG A 174 -21.76 7.58 -0.46
N HIS A 175 -20.68 6.94 0.02
CA HIS A 175 -20.32 6.93 1.44
C HIS A 175 -19.38 8.07 1.88
N VAL A 176 -18.54 8.60 0.97
CA VAL A 176 -17.70 9.77 1.26
C VAL A 176 -18.28 11.08 0.73
N GLY A 177 -19.35 11.03 -0.05
CA GLY A 177 -20.07 12.21 -0.56
C GLY A 177 -19.25 13.02 -1.58
N ASN A 178 -19.07 14.31 -1.32
CA ASN A 178 -18.33 15.22 -2.21
C ASN A 178 -16.82 15.21 -1.97
N THR A 179 -16.31 14.37 -1.07
CA THR A 179 -14.88 14.24 -0.82
C THR A 179 -14.16 13.72 -2.08
N THR A 180 -13.06 14.35 -2.44
CA THR A 180 -12.21 13.86 -3.53
C THR A 180 -11.53 12.56 -3.07
N VAL A 181 -11.74 11.49 -3.83
CA VAL A 181 -11.02 10.22 -3.65
C VAL A 181 -9.85 10.20 -4.62
N ILE A 182 -8.67 9.97 -4.08
CA ILE A 182 -7.43 9.82 -4.84
C ILE A 182 -7.13 8.33 -4.90
N THR A 183 -7.04 7.79 -6.11
CA THR A 183 -6.95 6.34 -6.35
C THR A 183 -5.63 5.97 -6.98
N ALA A 184 -5.11 4.79 -6.66
CA ALA A 184 -4.12 4.08 -7.45
C ALA A 184 -4.74 2.79 -7.99
N ILE A 185 -4.22 2.26 -9.11
CA ILE A 185 -4.57 0.95 -9.63
C ILE A 185 -3.71 -0.09 -8.91
N GLY A 186 -4.32 -1.20 -8.49
CA GLY A 186 -3.64 -2.35 -7.94
C GLY A 186 -3.38 -3.44 -8.98
N ASN A 187 -2.59 -4.44 -8.62
CA ASN A 187 -2.21 -5.52 -9.54
C ASN A 187 -3.38 -6.48 -9.85
N HIS A 188 -4.41 -6.54 -9.03
CA HIS A 188 -5.65 -7.28 -9.31
C HIS A 188 -6.67 -6.47 -10.13
N ASP A 189 -6.47 -5.17 -10.29
CA ASP A 189 -7.41 -4.30 -11.02
C ASP A 189 -7.22 -4.38 -12.54
N THR A 190 -6.83 -5.52 -13.07
CA THR A 190 -6.65 -5.78 -14.51
C THR A 190 -6.98 -7.23 -14.87
N SER A 191 -7.11 -7.54 -16.18
CA SER A 191 -7.30 -8.91 -16.67
C SER A 191 -6.47 -9.15 -17.95
N PRO A 192 -5.62 -10.17 -17.98
CA PRO A 192 -5.26 -11.08 -16.87
C PRO A 192 -4.68 -10.32 -15.69
N THR A 193 -4.93 -10.84 -14.47
CA THR A 193 -4.39 -10.30 -13.22
C THR A 193 -2.89 -10.06 -13.29
N GLU A 194 -2.40 -9.02 -12.62
CA GLU A 194 -0.99 -8.67 -12.47
C GLU A 194 -0.31 -8.13 -13.74
N MET A 195 -1.00 -7.96 -14.86
CA MET A 195 -0.40 -7.63 -16.14
C MET A 195 -0.58 -6.17 -16.54
N ALA A 196 0.55 -5.48 -16.76
CA ALA A 196 0.61 -4.14 -17.34
C ALA A 196 1.75 -4.07 -18.36
N ALA A 197 1.45 -3.67 -19.60
CA ALA A 197 2.42 -3.62 -20.70
C ALA A 197 2.94 -2.20 -20.93
N PRO A 198 4.28 -2.00 -21.05
CA PRO A 198 4.85 -0.68 -21.31
C PRO A 198 4.56 -0.21 -22.75
N ALA A 199 4.42 1.10 -22.93
CA ALA A 199 4.14 1.72 -24.22
C ALA A 199 5.26 1.54 -25.26
N SER A 200 6.46 1.15 -24.81
CA SER A 200 7.60 0.85 -25.68
C SER A 200 7.46 -0.45 -26.50
N LEU A 201 6.45 -1.28 -26.21
CA LEU A 201 6.24 -2.53 -26.95
C LEU A 201 5.75 -2.27 -28.38
N PRO A 202 6.37 -2.94 -29.41
CA PRO A 202 5.97 -2.80 -30.78
C PRO A 202 4.64 -3.51 -31.11
N ASP A 203 4.14 -3.30 -32.34
CA ASP A 203 3.06 -4.07 -32.98
C ASP A 203 1.71 -4.06 -32.21
N GLY A 204 1.38 -2.94 -31.57
CA GLY A 204 0.11 -2.77 -30.83
C GLY A 204 0.04 -3.49 -29.48
N ARG A 205 1.08 -4.24 -29.10
CA ARG A 205 1.14 -4.94 -27.80
C ARG A 205 1.16 -4.00 -26.61
N ALA A 206 1.62 -2.77 -26.80
CA ALA A 206 1.57 -1.71 -25.78
C ALA A 206 0.14 -1.37 -25.33
N ASN A 207 -0.86 -1.51 -26.21
CA ASN A 207 -2.22 -1.07 -25.98
C ASN A 207 -3.15 -2.17 -25.44
N GLN A 208 -2.64 -3.39 -25.20
CA GLN A 208 -3.51 -4.52 -24.82
C GLN A 208 -4.20 -4.36 -23.47
N PHE A 209 -3.69 -3.47 -22.60
CA PHE A 209 -4.28 -3.13 -21.31
C PHE A 209 -4.88 -1.71 -21.27
N SER A 210 -4.88 -0.96 -22.40
CA SER A 210 -5.41 0.42 -22.43
C SER A 210 -6.90 0.51 -22.10
N TRP A 211 -7.64 -0.58 -22.26
CA TRP A 211 -9.05 -0.67 -21.89
C TRP A 211 -9.28 -0.30 -20.40
N ASN A 212 -8.35 -0.69 -19.52
CA ASN A 212 -8.45 -0.41 -18.08
C ASN A 212 -8.24 1.09 -17.82
N TRP A 213 -7.15 1.67 -18.33
CA TRP A 213 -6.90 3.11 -18.17
C TRP A 213 -8.01 3.97 -18.78
N ASP A 214 -8.53 3.54 -19.90
CA ASP A 214 -9.69 4.19 -20.55
C ASP A 214 -10.95 4.10 -19.68
N TYR A 215 -11.15 2.96 -19.01
CA TYR A 215 -12.31 2.71 -18.18
C TYR A 215 -12.26 3.52 -16.88
N VAL A 216 -11.21 3.35 -16.09
CA VAL A 216 -11.08 4.06 -14.79
C VAL A 216 -11.01 5.58 -14.98
N SER A 217 -10.41 6.09 -16.07
CA SER A 217 -10.40 7.53 -16.35
C SER A 217 -11.80 8.11 -16.51
N LYS A 218 -12.73 7.34 -17.11
CA LYS A 218 -14.13 7.73 -17.27
C LYS A 218 -14.86 7.66 -15.93
N LEU A 219 -14.65 6.59 -15.15
CA LEU A 219 -15.26 6.43 -13.83
C LEU A 219 -14.85 7.57 -12.89
N TRP A 220 -13.56 7.80 -12.68
CA TRP A 220 -13.07 8.85 -11.77
C TRP A 220 -13.49 10.26 -12.20
N HIS A 221 -13.59 10.49 -13.53
CA HIS A 221 -14.16 11.75 -14.04
C HIS A 221 -15.66 11.84 -13.77
N SER A 222 -16.44 10.76 -13.95
CA SER A 222 -17.89 10.75 -13.69
C SER A 222 -18.22 10.92 -12.20
N GLU A 223 -17.37 10.39 -11.31
CA GLU A 223 -17.48 10.58 -9.86
C GLU A 223 -17.08 12.01 -9.42
N GLY A 224 -16.51 12.80 -10.32
CA GLY A 224 -16.07 14.18 -10.05
C GLY A 224 -14.79 14.27 -9.23
N TRP A 225 -14.00 13.20 -9.18
CA TRP A 225 -12.71 13.17 -8.47
C TRP A 225 -11.57 13.78 -9.28
N ILE A 226 -11.64 13.67 -10.60
CA ILE A 226 -10.69 14.27 -11.55
C ILE A 226 -11.41 15.07 -12.62
N ASN A 227 -10.73 16.05 -13.20
CA ASN A 227 -11.24 16.83 -14.33
C ASN A 227 -10.90 16.17 -15.68
N SER A 228 -11.41 16.73 -16.78
CA SER A 228 -11.23 16.20 -18.12
C SER A 228 -9.76 16.22 -18.62
N THR A 229 -8.93 17.12 -18.10
CA THR A 229 -7.49 17.16 -18.40
C THR A 229 -6.79 16.00 -17.68
N THR A 230 -6.97 15.86 -16.39
CA THR A 230 -6.43 14.75 -15.59
C THR A 230 -6.89 13.38 -16.13
N ALA A 231 -8.15 13.28 -16.62
CA ALA A 231 -8.63 12.05 -17.25
C ALA A 231 -7.87 11.66 -18.55
N LYS A 232 -7.22 12.62 -19.22
CA LYS A 232 -6.29 12.32 -20.33
C LYS A 232 -4.96 11.81 -19.78
N ASP A 233 -4.45 12.40 -18.70
CA ASP A 233 -3.19 11.98 -18.07
C ASP A 233 -3.29 10.53 -17.57
N VAL A 234 -4.40 10.16 -16.92
CA VAL A 234 -4.70 8.77 -16.52
C VAL A 234 -4.51 7.79 -17.68
N ARG A 235 -5.00 8.12 -18.88
CA ARG A 235 -4.88 7.24 -20.05
C ARG A 235 -3.46 7.14 -20.61
N THR A 236 -2.67 8.20 -20.47
CA THR A 236 -1.30 8.25 -21.02
C THR A 236 -0.24 7.72 -20.06
N HIS A 237 -0.57 7.63 -18.75
CA HIS A 237 0.35 7.19 -17.70
C HIS A 237 -0.11 5.90 -17.01
N TYR A 238 -0.78 4.99 -17.74
CA TYR A 238 -1.19 3.67 -17.24
C TYR A 238 -2.08 3.71 -15.97
N GLY A 239 -2.98 4.69 -15.88
CA GLY A 239 -3.77 4.93 -14.68
C GLY A 239 -3.16 5.96 -13.73
N GLY A 240 -1.91 6.38 -13.97
CA GLY A 240 -1.23 7.41 -13.17
C GLY A 240 -1.69 8.83 -13.52
N TYR A 241 -1.65 9.74 -12.54
CA TYR A 241 -2.01 11.15 -12.69
C TYR A 241 -1.49 12.00 -11.54
N SER A 242 -1.55 13.32 -11.72
CA SER A 242 -1.25 14.29 -10.68
C SER A 242 -2.40 15.30 -10.53
N ILE A 243 -2.75 15.63 -9.29
CA ILE A 243 -3.75 16.65 -8.96
C ILE A 243 -3.30 17.52 -7.79
N ASN A 244 -3.88 18.72 -7.72
CA ASN A 244 -3.74 19.62 -6.58
C ASN A 244 -5.09 19.71 -5.84
N PRO A 245 -5.43 18.76 -4.96
CA PRO A 245 -6.72 18.73 -4.28
C PRO A 245 -6.85 19.88 -3.27
N ARG A 246 -5.74 20.43 -2.82
CA ARG A 246 -5.64 21.59 -1.92
C ARG A 246 -4.47 22.48 -2.33
N LYS A 247 -4.56 23.76 -1.97
CA LYS A 247 -3.50 24.73 -2.24
C LYS A 247 -2.20 24.32 -1.51
N GLY A 248 -1.15 24.14 -2.26
CA GLY A 248 0.19 23.76 -1.74
C GLY A 248 0.39 22.27 -1.53
N LEU A 249 -0.59 21.44 -1.92
CA LEU A 249 -0.47 19.98 -1.98
C LEU A 249 -0.62 19.49 -3.41
N ARG A 250 0.38 18.78 -3.89
CA ARG A 250 0.34 17.96 -5.11
C ARG A 250 0.26 16.49 -4.73
N VAL A 251 -0.68 15.75 -5.31
CA VAL A 251 -0.76 14.30 -5.12
C VAL A 251 -0.48 13.61 -6.43
N ILE A 252 0.51 12.72 -6.43
CA ILE A 252 1.01 11.99 -7.59
C ILE A 252 0.63 10.52 -7.39
N SER A 253 -0.31 10.03 -8.18
CA SER A 253 -0.67 8.61 -8.25
C SER A 253 0.01 7.98 -9.45
N PHE A 254 0.57 6.77 -9.29
CA PHE A 254 1.24 6.09 -10.39
C PHE A 254 1.07 4.57 -10.29
N ASN A 255 1.16 3.89 -11.45
CA ASN A 255 1.01 2.45 -11.54
C ASN A 255 2.31 1.74 -11.15
N THR A 256 2.25 0.95 -10.10
CA THR A 256 3.38 0.22 -9.53
C THR A 256 3.58 -1.19 -10.09
N ASP A 257 2.70 -1.68 -10.98
CA ASP A 257 2.86 -2.99 -11.65
C ASP A 257 4.13 -3.06 -12.48
N PHE A 258 4.70 -1.90 -12.87
CA PHE A 258 5.94 -1.84 -13.65
C PHE A 258 7.20 -2.19 -12.86
N TRP A 259 7.10 -2.32 -11.56
CA TRP A 259 8.16 -2.94 -10.75
C TRP A 259 7.72 -4.23 -10.06
N TYR A 260 6.44 -4.63 -10.21
CA TYR A 260 5.91 -5.82 -9.57
C TYR A 260 6.46 -7.09 -10.20
N THR A 261 6.89 -8.04 -9.36
CA THR A 261 7.46 -9.31 -9.82
C THR A 261 6.44 -10.27 -10.42
N GLY A 262 5.14 -10.09 -10.14
CA GLY A 262 4.04 -10.81 -10.78
C GLY A 262 3.80 -10.35 -12.22
N ASN A 263 4.16 -9.11 -12.56
CA ASN A 263 3.99 -8.60 -13.92
C ASN A 263 5.03 -9.16 -14.88
N ALA A 264 4.63 -10.06 -15.78
CA ALA A 264 5.54 -10.65 -16.76
C ALA A 264 6.22 -9.60 -17.67
N PHE A 265 5.56 -8.46 -17.93
CA PHE A 265 6.13 -7.39 -18.77
C PHE A 265 7.22 -6.58 -18.05
N ALA A 266 7.28 -6.57 -16.74
CA ALA A 266 8.35 -5.94 -15.97
C ALA A 266 9.73 -6.57 -16.26
N PHE A 267 9.76 -7.80 -16.80
CA PHE A 267 10.99 -8.52 -17.14
C PHE A 267 11.54 -8.25 -18.55
N ILE A 268 10.92 -7.40 -19.35
CA ILE A 268 11.30 -7.20 -20.76
C ILE A 268 12.70 -6.58 -20.88
N ASN A 269 13.02 -5.55 -20.13
CA ASN A 269 14.35 -4.94 -20.12
C ASN A 269 14.75 -4.53 -18.71
N THR A 270 15.20 -5.46 -17.94
CA THR A 270 15.45 -5.29 -16.51
C THR A 270 16.73 -4.54 -16.17
N THR A 271 17.55 -4.19 -17.15
CA THR A 271 18.70 -3.29 -16.99
C THR A 271 18.29 -1.83 -17.05
N ASP A 272 17.15 -1.51 -17.66
CA ASP A 272 16.54 -0.19 -17.64
C ASP A 272 15.63 -0.10 -16.39
N PRO A 273 15.88 0.82 -15.47
CA PRO A 273 15.08 0.94 -14.26
C PRO A 273 13.69 1.57 -14.48
N ASP A 274 13.40 2.09 -15.70
CA ASP A 274 12.13 2.76 -16.00
C ASP A 274 11.62 2.51 -17.42
N VAL A 275 11.51 1.24 -17.82
CA VAL A 275 11.04 0.82 -19.14
C VAL A 275 9.68 1.42 -19.55
N SER A 276 8.83 1.67 -18.57
CA SER A 276 7.49 2.23 -18.77
C SER A 276 7.46 3.77 -18.81
N GLY A 277 8.44 4.44 -18.21
CA GLY A 277 8.43 5.89 -18.01
C GLY A 277 7.63 6.37 -16.79
N VAL A 278 7.13 5.46 -15.94
CA VAL A 278 6.35 5.84 -14.75
C VAL A 278 7.20 6.57 -13.71
N LEU A 279 8.48 6.19 -13.54
CA LEU A 279 9.38 6.87 -12.61
C LEU A 279 9.82 8.22 -13.16
N ARG A 280 9.92 8.37 -14.48
CA ARG A 280 10.14 9.66 -15.12
C ARG A 280 8.96 10.61 -14.85
N PHE A 281 7.72 10.12 -15.02
CA PHE A 281 6.52 10.87 -14.70
C PHE A 281 6.53 11.33 -13.23
N VAL A 282 6.79 10.43 -12.28
CA VAL A 282 6.87 10.78 -10.84
C VAL A 282 7.94 11.83 -10.58
N THR A 283 9.11 11.71 -11.23
CA THR A 283 10.22 12.67 -11.08
C THR A 283 9.85 14.05 -11.60
N ASP A 284 9.24 14.13 -12.79
CA ASP A 284 8.85 15.40 -13.41
C ASP A 284 7.76 16.11 -12.58
N GLU A 285 6.79 15.36 -12.02
CA GLU A 285 5.75 15.90 -11.13
C GLU A 285 6.32 16.36 -9.77
N LEU A 286 7.31 15.65 -9.22
CA LEU A 286 8.01 16.10 -8.01
C LEU A 286 8.84 17.35 -8.25
N GLN A 287 9.47 17.47 -9.44
CA GLN A 287 10.18 18.69 -9.82
C GLN A 287 9.20 19.86 -9.97
N ALA A 288 8.06 19.64 -10.62
CA ALA A 288 7.02 20.65 -10.72
C ALA A 288 6.47 21.09 -9.34
N ALA A 289 6.33 20.16 -8.39
CA ALA A 289 5.96 20.47 -7.01
C ALA A 289 7.03 21.32 -6.30
N GLU A 290 8.31 20.96 -6.46
CA GLU A 290 9.44 21.72 -5.92
C GLU A 290 9.47 23.14 -6.47
N ASP A 291 9.35 23.31 -7.79
CA ASP A 291 9.35 24.61 -8.48
C ASP A 291 8.16 25.48 -8.05
N ALA A 292 7.00 24.87 -7.84
CA ALA A 292 5.80 25.55 -7.34
C ALA A 292 5.82 25.78 -5.82
N ASN A 293 6.84 25.29 -5.12
CA ASN A 293 6.92 25.30 -3.65
C ASN A 293 5.70 24.62 -3.00
N GLU A 294 5.26 23.51 -3.57
CA GLU A 294 4.22 22.62 -3.05
C GLU A 294 4.83 21.47 -2.24
N ARG A 295 4.03 20.87 -1.36
CA ARG A 295 4.32 19.56 -0.76
C ARG A 295 3.73 18.48 -1.65
N ALA A 296 4.31 17.30 -1.64
CA ALA A 296 3.86 16.19 -2.45
C ALA A 296 3.46 14.97 -1.61
N TRP A 297 2.36 14.33 -1.98
CA TRP A 297 2.06 12.95 -1.62
C TRP A 297 2.29 12.04 -2.83
N ILE A 298 2.84 10.87 -2.57
CA ILE A 298 2.97 9.81 -3.56
C ILE A 298 2.00 8.69 -3.19
N VAL A 299 1.21 8.23 -4.17
CA VAL A 299 0.22 7.17 -4.00
C VAL A 299 0.50 6.08 -5.02
N GLY A 300 0.68 4.86 -4.56
CA GLY A 300 0.88 3.67 -5.38
C GLY A 300 0.18 2.47 -4.74
N HIS A 301 0.44 1.28 -5.26
CA HIS A 301 -0.11 0.04 -4.73
C HIS A 301 0.98 -0.91 -4.25
N VAL A 302 1.72 -1.55 -5.19
CA VAL A 302 2.80 -2.49 -4.84
C VAL A 302 3.93 -1.75 -4.14
N VAL A 303 4.34 -2.27 -2.99
CA VAL A 303 5.40 -1.66 -2.17
C VAL A 303 6.76 -1.69 -2.87
N PRO A 304 7.58 -0.63 -2.77
CA PRO A 304 8.92 -0.62 -3.37
C PRO A 304 9.96 -1.39 -2.55
N GLY A 305 9.65 -1.74 -1.32
CA GLY A 305 10.56 -2.40 -0.39
C GLY A 305 9.85 -3.40 0.49
N TRP A 306 10.02 -3.28 1.82
CA TRP A 306 9.50 -4.17 2.85
C TRP A 306 9.99 -5.61 2.68
N ASP A 307 9.24 -6.49 2.03
CA ASP A 307 9.46 -7.93 1.95
C ASP A 307 10.69 -8.37 1.12
N GLY A 308 11.23 -7.51 0.27
CA GLY A 308 12.31 -7.85 -0.67
C GLY A 308 11.91 -8.93 -1.69
N TYR A 309 10.62 -9.05 -1.98
CA TYR A 309 10.05 -10.08 -2.85
C TYR A 309 9.10 -9.49 -3.91
N SER A 310 8.12 -8.69 -3.49
CA SER A 310 7.05 -8.18 -4.38
C SER A 310 7.55 -7.27 -5.48
N SER A 311 8.65 -6.58 -5.30
CA SER A 311 9.17 -5.61 -6.27
C SER A 311 10.52 -6.01 -6.88
N MET A 312 10.93 -5.30 -7.94
CA MET A 312 12.21 -5.50 -8.63
C MET A 312 13.28 -4.52 -8.15
N ASP A 313 14.54 -4.97 -8.14
CA ASP A 313 15.67 -4.21 -7.61
C ASP A 313 15.90 -2.87 -8.36
N ASN A 314 16.12 -2.90 -9.68
CA ASN A 314 16.52 -1.71 -10.42
C ASN A 314 15.49 -0.56 -10.36
N PRO A 315 14.18 -0.76 -10.60
CA PRO A 315 13.22 0.33 -10.48
C PRO A 315 13.07 0.84 -9.04
N THR A 316 13.12 -0.05 -8.04
CA THR A 316 13.00 0.40 -6.65
C THR A 316 14.26 1.09 -6.13
N ASN A 317 15.44 0.76 -6.66
CA ASN A 317 16.66 1.52 -6.41
C ASN A 317 16.56 2.94 -7.00
N LEU A 318 16.08 3.09 -8.25
CA LEU A 318 15.86 4.41 -8.84
C LEU A 318 14.80 5.20 -8.06
N PHE A 319 13.69 4.58 -7.68
CA PHE A 319 12.68 5.21 -6.85
C PHE A 319 13.27 5.69 -5.52
N TYR A 320 14.14 4.90 -4.90
CA TYR A 320 14.86 5.30 -3.67
C TYR A 320 15.69 6.57 -3.87
N GLN A 321 16.40 6.70 -5.01
CA GLN A 321 17.15 7.91 -5.34
C GLN A 321 16.22 9.12 -5.58
N ILE A 322 15.06 8.92 -6.21
CA ILE A 322 14.03 9.95 -6.40
C ILE A 322 13.52 10.42 -5.05
N VAL A 323 13.14 9.50 -4.16
CA VAL A 323 12.67 9.83 -2.81
C VAL A 323 13.72 10.61 -2.02
N THR A 324 14.98 10.17 -2.07
CA THR A 324 16.09 10.88 -1.40
C THR A 324 16.27 12.30 -1.94
N ARG A 325 16.24 12.45 -3.27
CA ARG A 325 16.39 13.75 -3.94
C ARG A 325 15.27 14.73 -3.58
N TYR A 326 14.03 14.25 -3.54
CA TYR A 326 12.86 15.10 -3.29
C TYR A 326 12.32 15.00 -1.84
N SER A 327 13.10 14.49 -0.90
CA SER A 327 12.67 14.28 0.49
C SER A 327 12.11 15.53 1.18
N HIS A 328 12.58 16.72 0.83
CA HIS A 328 12.03 17.98 1.35
C HIS A 328 10.67 18.38 0.72
N THR A 329 10.36 17.85 -0.46
CA THR A 329 9.09 18.08 -1.17
C THR A 329 8.07 17.03 -0.76
N ILE A 330 8.47 15.76 -0.63
CA ILE A 330 7.61 14.65 -0.23
C ILE A 330 7.20 14.82 1.23
N ALA A 331 5.89 14.84 1.50
CA ALA A 331 5.34 14.89 2.86
C ALA A 331 4.97 13.49 3.37
N ALA A 332 4.45 12.61 2.49
CA ALA A 332 4.12 11.23 2.81
C ALA A 332 4.01 10.38 1.52
N MET A 333 4.14 9.07 1.67
CA MET A 333 3.94 8.09 0.61
C MET A 333 3.00 6.98 1.10
N PHE A 334 2.08 6.53 0.24
CA PHE A 334 0.99 5.61 0.59
C PHE A 334 0.93 4.45 -0.39
N PHE A 335 0.96 3.21 0.14
CA PHE A 335 0.92 1.96 -0.62
C PHE A 335 -0.09 0.98 0.00
N GLY A 336 -0.37 -0.12 -0.71
CA GLY A 336 -1.20 -1.24 -0.28
C GLY A 336 -0.46 -2.57 -0.45
N HIS A 337 -1.13 -3.56 -1.07
CA HIS A 337 -0.59 -4.80 -1.58
C HIS A 337 -0.26 -5.88 -0.54
N THR A 338 0.42 -5.54 0.54
CA THR A 338 0.76 -6.54 1.57
C THR A 338 -0.41 -6.93 2.43
N HIS A 339 -1.51 -6.17 2.38
CA HIS A 339 -2.69 -6.29 3.23
C HIS A 339 -2.43 -5.98 4.71
N GLU A 340 -1.22 -5.69 5.09
CA GLU A 340 -0.77 -5.53 6.47
C GLU A 340 -0.57 -4.06 6.86
N ASP A 341 -0.58 -3.78 8.16
CA ASP A 341 -0.30 -2.46 8.69
C ASP A 341 1.21 -2.29 8.88
N GLU A 342 1.84 -1.60 7.95
CA GLU A 342 3.29 -1.52 7.85
C GLU A 342 3.79 -0.12 7.48
N PHE A 343 5.10 0.09 7.62
CA PHE A 343 5.78 1.29 7.16
C PHE A 343 7.23 1.01 6.79
N ALA A 344 7.82 1.83 5.92
CA ALA A 344 9.24 1.75 5.60
C ALA A 344 9.90 3.14 5.60
N VAL A 345 11.01 3.26 6.33
CA VAL A 345 11.81 4.49 6.42
C VAL A 345 12.86 4.52 5.32
N TYR A 346 13.02 5.70 4.72
CA TYR A 346 14.08 5.99 3.75
C TYR A 346 15.16 6.83 4.40
N TYR A 347 16.40 6.53 4.06
CA TYR A 347 17.58 7.19 4.61
C TYR A 347 18.36 7.89 3.51
N HIS A 348 19.04 8.97 3.86
CA HIS A 348 19.83 9.75 2.91
C HIS A 348 20.84 8.87 2.15
N ASN A 349 20.81 8.96 0.83
CA ASN A 349 21.65 8.18 -0.06
C ASN A 349 22.03 9.00 -1.29
N THR A 350 23.31 9.12 -1.55
CA THR A 350 23.87 9.86 -2.71
C THR A 350 24.76 9.01 -3.60
N ASN A 351 24.97 7.73 -3.26
CA ASN A 351 25.91 6.87 -3.97
C ASN A 351 25.26 6.02 -5.09
N GLY A 352 23.97 6.24 -5.40
CA GLY A 352 23.26 5.52 -6.45
C GLY A 352 22.92 4.05 -6.16
N ASN A 353 23.15 3.59 -4.90
CA ASN A 353 22.89 2.22 -4.50
C ASN A 353 22.20 2.16 -3.14
N SER A 354 20.89 1.87 -3.13
CA SER A 354 20.10 1.79 -1.92
C SER A 354 20.55 0.64 -0.98
N SER A 355 21.15 -0.43 -1.51
CA SER A 355 21.57 -1.60 -0.68
C SER A 355 22.68 -1.29 0.33
N SER A 356 23.39 -0.19 0.15
CA SER A 356 24.54 0.23 0.97
C SER A 356 24.28 1.46 1.85
N VAL A 357 23.00 1.85 2.01
CA VAL A 357 22.63 3.04 2.78
C VAL A 357 22.90 2.84 4.29
N SER A 358 23.36 3.93 4.94
CA SER A 358 23.41 4.00 6.41
C SER A 358 22.00 4.17 6.98
N ARG A 359 21.56 3.24 7.84
CA ARG A 359 20.20 3.24 8.41
C ARG A 359 20.15 3.81 9.82
N LYS A 360 20.85 4.93 10.03
CA LYS A 360 20.85 5.64 11.31
C LYS A 360 19.68 6.61 11.38
N THR A 361 19.06 6.73 12.55
CA THR A 361 17.89 7.59 12.77
C THR A 361 18.13 9.05 12.37
N GLU A 362 19.33 9.59 12.59
CA GLU A 362 19.69 10.94 12.16
C GLU A 362 19.69 11.16 10.64
N ASP A 363 19.84 10.09 9.85
CA ASP A 363 19.88 10.13 8.38
C ASP A 363 18.52 9.83 7.73
N ALA A 364 17.45 9.62 8.52
CA ALA A 364 16.12 9.38 8.02
C ALA A 364 15.56 10.61 7.28
N VAL A 365 15.05 10.42 6.05
CA VAL A 365 14.64 11.51 5.15
C VAL A 365 13.18 11.45 4.72
N ALA A 366 12.58 10.26 4.60
CA ALA A 366 11.21 10.08 4.16
C ALA A 366 10.61 8.80 4.75
N ILE A 367 9.29 8.67 4.64
CA ILE A 367 8.51 7.55 5.14
C ILE A 367 7.48 7.12 4.11
N SER A 368 7.31 5.81 3.91
CA SER A 368 6.15 5.22 3.26
C SER A 368 5.31 4.43 4.26
N PHE A 369 4.00 4.56 4.13
CA PHE A 369 3.03 3.79 4.89
C PHE A 369 2.36 2.78 3.98
N ILE A 370 2.00 1.64 4.54
CA ILE A 370 1.32 0.55 3.86
C ILE A 370 -0.02 0.33 4.56
N SER A 371 -1.10 0.31 3.78
CA SER A 371 -2.45 0.20 4.33
C SER A 371 -2.80 -1.24 4.64
N PRO A 372 -3.46 -1.48 5.77
CA PRO A 372 -4.16 -2.73 5.97
C PRO A 372 -5.34 -2.87 5.01
N SER A 373 -5.66 -4.11 4.64
CA SER A 373 -6.74 -4.47 3.73
C SER A 373 -8.13 -4.41 4.37
N ILE A 374 -9.17 -4.27 3.52
CA ILE A 374 -10.55 -4.60 3.90
C ILE A 374 -10.79 -6.10 3.74
N THR A 375 -10.19 -6.77 2.73
CA THR A 375 -10.26 -8.22 2.64
C THR A 375 -9.64 -8.90 3.87
N PRO A 376 -10.25 -9.96 4.40
CA PRO A 376 -9.68 -10.73 5.51
C PRO A 376 -8.69 -11.82 5.04
N LEU A 377 -8.57 -12.04 3.74
CA LEU A 377 -7.60 -12.96 3.15
C LEU A 377 -6.18 -12.45 3.47
N THR A 378 -5.35 -13.12 3.97
CA THR A 378 -4.95 -14.36 4.55
C THR A 378 -4.83 -14.23 6.08
N ASN A 379 -5.83 -14.71 6.79
CA ASN A 379 -5.83 -14.76 8.26
C ASN A 379 -5.85 -13.41 8.99
N MET A 380 -6.34 -12.34 8.38
CA MET A 380 -6.36 -11.01 8.97
C MET A 380 -7.76 -10.51 9.31
N ASN A 381 -7.85 -9.55 10.19
CA ASN A 381 -9.09 -8.81 10.38
C ASN A 381 -9.21 -7.64 9.40
N PRO A 382 -10.42 -7.32 8.89
CA PRO A 382 -10.65 -6.15 8.05
C PRO A 382 -10.25 -4.85 8.73
N GLY A 383 -9.67 -3.90 7.96
CA GLY A 383 -9.15 -2.63 8.48
C GLY A 383 -9.61 -1.40 7.69
N ILE A 384 -9.77 -0.27 8.41
CA ILE A 384 -10.02 1.08 7.87
C ILE A 384 -9.09 2.04 8.61
N ARG A 385 -8.45 2.96 7.90
CA ARG A 385 -7.54 3.95 8.49
C ARG A 385 -8.04 5.38 8.30
N VAL A 386 -7.92 6.19 9.34
CA VAL A 386 -8.19 7.62 9.30
C VAL A 386 -6.94 8.36 9.73
N LEU A 387 -6.46 9.25 8.87
CA LEU A 387 -5.26 10.06 9.10
C LEU A 387 -5.65 11.44 9.64
N GLU A 388 -4.83 11.98 10.53
CA GLU A 388 -4.79 13.37 10.95
C GLU A 388 -3.56 14.03 10.32
N VAL A 389 -3.78 15.01 9.46
CA VAL A 389 -2.75 15.61 8.61
C VAL A 389 -2.66 17.11 8.86
N ASP A 390 -1.46 17.63 8.99
CA ASP A 390 -1.23 19.07 9.08
C ASP A 390 -1.71 19.78 7.80
N SER A 391 -2.49 20.84 7.97
CA SER A 391 -3.12 21.56 6.85
C SER A 391 -2.17 22.43 6.02
N GLU A 392 -0.94 22.70 6.51
CA GLU A 392 0.09 23.51 5.84
C GLU A 392 1.26 22.67 5.31
N THR A 393 1.74 21.70 6.10
CA THR A 393 2.90 20.86 5.75
C THR A 393 2.50 19.55 5.07
N TYR A 394 1.23 19.14 5.21
CA TYR A 394 0.70 17.86 4.72
C TYR A 394 1.44 16.62 5.24
N GLU A 395 2.15 16.78 6.37
CA GLU A 395 2.76 15.67 7.12
C GLU A 395 1.74 15.07 8.09
N LEU A 396 1.87 13.79 8.43
CA LEU A 396 0.95 13.12 9.35
C LEU A 396 1.22 13.54 10.79
N HIS A 397 0.17 13.99 11.50
CA HIS A 397 0.18 14.20 12.93
C HIS A 397 -0.16 12.94 13.71
N ASP A 398 -1.10 12.16 13.20
CA ASP A 398 -1.50 10.87 13.77
C ASP A 398 -2.22 10.04 12.70
N TYR A 399 -2.48 8.78 13.01
CA TYR A 399 -3.51 7.99 12.34
C TYR A 399 -4.19 7.04 13.31
N HIS A 400 -5.45 6.74 13.01
CA HIS A 400 -6.29 5.86 13.80
C HIS A 400 -6.63 4.63 12.96
N GLN A 401 -6.24 3.46 13.46
CA GLN A 401 -6.60 2.19 12.83
C GLN A 401 -7.90 1.68 13.43
N TYR A 402 -8.86 1.36 12.57
CA TYR A 402 -10.11 0.70 12.91
C TYR A 402 -10.12 -0.70 12.34
N TYR A 403 -10.82 -1.62 13.01
CA TYR A 403 -10.95 -3.01 12.60
C TYR A 403 -12.27 -3.62 13.08
N THR A 404 -12.64 -4.77 12.51
CA THR A 404 -13.71 -5.62 13.05
C THR A 404 -13.17 -7.02 13.30
N PRO A 405 -13.38 -7.61 14.52
CA PRO A 405 -12.88 -8.95 14.84
C PRO A 405 -13.76 -10.00 14.16
N LEU A 406 -13.32 -10.49 13.00
CA LEU A 406 -14.11 -11.38 12.14
C LEU A 406 -14.43 -12.71 12.83
N GLN A 407 -13.51 -13.23 13.65
CA GLN A 407 -13.70 -14.49 14.39
C GLN A 407 -14.89 -14.43 15.36
N ASP A 408 -15.15 -13.25 15.97
CA ASP A 408 -16.23 -13.07 16.95
C ASP A 408 -17.63 -13.04 16.30
N VAL A 409 -17.68 -12.97 14.98
CA VAL A 409 -18.95 -12.80 14.23
C VAL A 409 -19.23 -13.93 13.24
N LYS A 410 -18.41 -14.98 13.18
CA LYS A 410 -18.56 -16.12 12.25
C LYS A 410 -19.96 -16.74 12.30
N ASP A 411 -20.52 -16.93 13.49
CA ASP A 411 -21.83 -17.56 13.68
C ASP A 411 -23.00 -16.57 13.62
N LYS A 412 -22.72 -15.25 13.46
CA LYS A 412 -23.76 -14.24 13.41
C LYS A 412 -24.32 -14.14 12.00
N LYS A 413 -25.64 -14.23 11.92
CA LYS A 413 -26.39 -13.98 10.69
C LYS A 413 -26.43 -12.47 10.39
N GLU A 414 -26.98 -12.13 9.22
CA GLU A 414 -27.25 -10.76 8.83
C GLU A 414 -27.85 -9.93 9.97
N THR A 415 -27.28 -8.74 10.18
CA THR A 415 -27.81 -7.73 11.09
C THR A 415 -28.16 -6.47 10.29
N LYS A 416 -29.20 -5.73 10.71
CA LYS A 416 -29.60 -4.49 10.04
C LYS A 416 -28.57 -3.37 10.15
N THR A 417 -27.66 -3.46 11.12
CA THR A 417 -26.69 -2.43 11.47
C THR A 417 -25.26 -2.74 10.98
N GLY A 418 -25.04 -3.86 10.28
CA GLY A 418 -23.70 -4.30 9.90
C GLY A 418 -22.87 -4.77 11.11
N LEU A 419 -21.54 -4.84 10.91
CA LEU A 419 -20.58 -5.19 11.95
C LEU A 419 -20.22 -3.97 12.79
N VAL A 420 -19.76 -4.22 14.02
CA VAL A 420 -19.18 -3.17 14.86
C VAL A 420 -17.69 -3.02 14.52
N TRP A 421 -17.29 -1.79 14.24
CA TRP A 421 -15.90 -1.44 13.96
C TRP A 421 -15.31 -0.70 15.17
N TYR A 422 -14.17 -1.16 15.64
CA TYR A 422 -13.51 -0.66 16.85
C TYR A 422 -12.24 0.10 16.48
N LYS A 423 -11.93 1.18 17.19
CA LYS A 423 -10.60 1.78 17.12
C LYS A 423 -9.60 0.80 17.76
N LEU A 424 -8.61 0.35 16.99
CA LEU A 424 -7.56 -0.54 17.49
C LEU A 424 -6.48 0.25 18.21
N TYR A 425 -5.97 1.31 17.56
CA TYR A 425 -4.92 2.16 18.13
C TYR A 425 -4.83 3.52 17.44
N SER A 426 -4.09 4.44 18.06
CA SER A 426 -3.51 5.63 17.48
C SER A 426 -2.00 5.45 17.39
N ALA A 427 -1.41 5.85 16.26
CA ALA A 427 0.04 5.71 16.07
C ALA A 427 0.83 6.51 17.10
N ARG A 428 0.41 7.75 17.34
CA ARG A 428 1.06 8.65 18.30
C ARG A 428 0.98 8.11 19.72
N GLU A 429 -0.17 7.60 20.16
CA GLU A 429 -0.35 7.03 21.50
C GLU A 429 0.46 5.74 21.68
N SER A 430 0.55 4.91 20.64
CA SER A 430 1.20 3.60 20.69
C SER A 430 2.72 3.66 20.60
N TYR A 431 3.26 4.65 19.88
CA TYR A 431 4.69 4.70 19.55
C TYR A 431 5.40 6.00 20.00
N GLY A 432 4.68 6.94 20.60
CA GLY A 432 5.23 8.26 20.95
C GLY A 432 6.07 8.35 22.22
N ASP A 433 6.27 7.25 22.95
CA ASP A 433 7.09 7.16 24.16
C ASP A 433 8.35 6.29 23.90
N PHE A 434 9.52 6.86 24.08
CA PHE A 434 10.83 6.25 23.83
C PHE A 434 11.59 6.03 25.13
N ARG A 435 12.49 5.02 25.19
CA ARG A 435 13.32 4.74 26.37
C ARG A 435 14.46 5.74 26.59
N ALA A 436 14.93 6.33 25.52
CA ALA A 436 16.00 7.32 25.55
C ALA A 436 15.56 8.61 24.88
N SER A 437 16.23 9.71 25.16
CA SER A 437 15.99 10.98 24.47
C SER A 437 16.13 10.81 22.96
N VAL A 438 15.09 11.17 22.23
CA VAL A 438 15.10 11.22 20.78
C VAL A 438 15.77 12.52 20.34
N LYS A 439 16.71 12.44 19.40
CA LYS A 439 17.35 13.62 18.80
C LYS A 439 16.70 13.93 17.46
N ALA A 440 16.51 15.22 17.17
CA ALA A 440 16.12 15.63 15.82
C ALA A 440 17.14 15.11 14.80
N GLY A 441 16.65 14.46 13.77
CA GLY A 441 17.48 14.01 12.65
C GLY A 441 17.99 15.18 11.81
N ASN A 442 19.01 14.93 10.99
CA ASN A 442 19.61 15.95 10.12
C ASN A 442 18.61 16.54 9.11
N TYR A 443 17.58 15.78 8.77
CA TYR A 443 16.53 16.10 7.79
C TYR A 443 15.16 16.31 8.45
N SER A 444 15.12 16.36 9.81
CA SER A 444 13.88 16.50 10.56
C SER A 444 13.38 17.94 10.54
N ASN A 445 12.05 18.08 10.47
CA ASN A 445 11.37 19.37 10.67
C ASN A 445 11.03 19.65 12.14
N VAL A 446 11.40 18.76 13.05
CA VAL A 446 11.15 18.94 14.49
C VAL A 446 12.05 20.03 15.03
N VAL A 447 11.45 21.08 15.63
CA VAL A 447 12.16 22.24 16.15
C VAL A 447 12.64 21.99 17.58
N GLU A 448 11.87 21.24 18.37
CA GLU A 448 12.14 20.95 19.78
C GLU A 448 11.64 19.56 20.15
N LEU A 449 12.40 18.84 20.99
CA LEU A 449 12.05 17.51 21.51
C LEU A 449 11.91 17.59 23.03
N ASP A 450 10.87 16.92 23.55
CA ASP A 450 10.60 16.80 24.97
C ASP A 450 11.14 15.47 25.55
N GLY A 451 12.46 15.39 25.62
CA GLY A 451 13.13 14.24 26.23
C GLY A 451 12.82 12.90 25.53
N THR A 452 12.09 12.02 26.22
CA THR A 452 11.70 10.69 25.73
C THR A 452 10.33 10.67 25.06
N LYS A 453 9.61 11.78 25.05
CA LYS A 453 8.30 11.88 24.41
C LYS A 453 8.39 12.64 23.11
N TRP A 454 7.71 12.12 22.07
CA TRP A 454 7.58 12.86 20.82
C TRP A 454 6.67 14.08 21.02
N PRO A 455 7.09 15.30 20.63
CA PRO A 455 6.31 16.51 20.86
C PRO A 455 4.91 16.41 20.22
N ARG A 456 3.89 16.81 20.95
CA ARG A 456 2.49 16.75 20.44
C ARG A 456 2.28 17.60 19.20
N SER A 457 3.01 18.69 19.07
CA SER A 457 2.97 19.60 17.91
C SER A 457 3.81 19.13 16.72
N ALA A 458 4.67 18.12 16.89
CA ALA A 458 5.53 17.63 15.82
C ALA A 458 4.82 16.55 14.99
N PRO A 459 4.98 16.52 13.65
CA PRO A 459 4.45 15.46 12.82
C PRO A 459 5.16 14.13 13.10
N LEU A 460 4.52 13.01 12.77
CA LEU A 460 5.11 11.67 12.80
C LEU A 460 5.98 11.48 11.53
N ASN A 461 7.10 12.19 11.49
CA ASN A 461 8.00 12.24 10.34
C ASN A 461 8.98 11.06 10.28
N ALA A 462 9.90 11.07 9.31
CA ALA A 462 10.88 9.99 9.12
C ALA A 462 11.75 9.72 10.37
N THR A 463 12.17 10.77 11.11
CA THR A 463 12.93 10.61 12.35
C THR A 463 12.12 9.91 13.44
N PHE A 464 10.82 10.23 13.57
CA PHE A 464 9.93 9.51 14.48
C PHE A 464 9.90 8.02 14.18
N TRP A 465 9.60 7.65 12.93
CA TRP A 465 9.46 6.25 12.53
C TRP A 465 10.78 5.47 12.54
N ALA A 466 11.91 6.14 12.26
CA ALA A 466 13.23 5.55 12.45
C ALA A 466 13.49 5.23 13.93
N SER A 467 13.09 6.14 14.84
CA SER A 467 13.19 5.91 16.29
C SER A 467 12.26 4.78 16.75
N VAL A 468 11.06 4.64 16.16
CA VAL A 468 10.16 3.51 16.41
C VAL A 468 10.83 2.19 15.99
N ALA A 469 11.49 2.15 14.84
CA ALA A 469 12.21 0.96 14.39
C ALA A 469 13.36 0.59 15.35
N ASP A 470 14.09 1.60 15.90
CA ASP A 470 15.13 1.38 16.91
C ASP A 470 14.55 0.82 18.22
N GLU A 471 13.38 1.30 18.64
CA GLU A 471 12.69 0.79 19.83
C GLU A 471 12.12 -0.61 19.64
N VAL A 472 11.57 -0.92 18.45
CA VAL A 472 11.08 -2.27 18.10
C VAL A 472 12.24 -3.27 18.14
N GLU A 473 13.41 -2.91 17.57
CA GLU A 473 14.59 -3.76 17.61
C GLU A 473 15.08 -4.05 19.04
N ALA A 474 15.02 -3.04 19.89
CA ALA A 474 15.54 -3.12 21.26
C ALA A 474 14.54 -3.73 22.26
N ARG A 475 13.24 -3.86 21.88
CA ARG A 475 12.15 -4.30 22.78
C ARG A 475 11.26 -5.35 22.11
N PRO A 476 11.46 -6.65 22.36
CA PRO A 476 10.59 -7.69 21.82
C PRO A 476 9.09 -7.53 22.15
N GLU A 477 8.77 -6.90 23.30
CA GLU A 477 7.39 -6.58 23.65
C GLU A 477 6.73 -5.57 22.70
N LEU A 478 7.50 -4.59 22.18
CA LEU A 478 7.01 -3.64 21.18
C LEU A 478 6.92 -4.29 19.80
N ALA A 479 7.83 -5.22 19.49
CA ALA A 479 7.72 -6.05 18.30
C ALA A 479 6.46 -6.92 18.31
N THR A 480 6.11 -7.47 19.49
CA THR A 480 4.85 -8.21 19.69
C THR A 480 3.64 -7.30 19.44
N GLN A 481 3.64 -6.10 20.01
CA GLN A 481 2.57 -5.11 19.82
C GLN A 481 2.44 -4.71 18.34
N PHE A 482 3.56 -4.43 17.66
CA PHE A 482 3.58 -4.13 16.24
C PHE A 482 2.96 -5.27 15.41
N THR A 483 3.32 -6.52 15.71
CA THR A 483 2.79 -7.69 15.02
C THR A 483 1.28 -7.86 15.21
N VAL A 484 0.76 -7.56 16.42
CA VAL A 484 -0.68 -7.52 16.68
C VAL A 484 -1.38 -6.45 15.82
N TYR A 485 -0.77 -5.27 15.67
CA TYR A 485 -1.31 -4.21 14.82
C TYR A 485 -1.21 -4.55 13.34
N GLN A 486 -0.09 -5.16 12.91
CA GLN A 486 0.16 -5.61 11.54
C GLN A 486 -0.98 -6.51 11.03
N GLY A 487 -1.45 -7.47 11.84
CA GLY A 487 -2.60 -8.35 11.55
C GLY A 487 -3.94 -7.84 12.05
N ARG A 488 -4.03 -6.60 12.56
CA ARG A 488 -5.26 -6.01 13.14
C ARG A 488 -5.88 -6.88 14.21
N ASN A 489 -5.05 -7.32 15.17
CA ASN A 489 -5.49 -8.17 16.29
C ASN A 489 -6.13 -9.50 15.85
N SER A 490 -5.70 -10.06 14.71
CA SER A 490 -6.13 -11.40 14.32
C SER A 490 -5.55 -12.45 15.27
N PRO A 491 -6.37 -13.36 15.81
CA PRO A 491 -5.87 -14.45 16.64
C PRO A 491 -5.06 -15.49 15.85
N LEU A 492 -5.08 -15.41 14.53
CA LEU A 492 -4.36 -16.29 13.63
C LEU A 492 -2.96 -15.77 13.28
N SER A 493 -2.66 -14.50 13.59
CA SER A 493 -1.34 -13.92 13.37
C SER A 493 -0.27 -14.58 14.25
N PRO A 494 0.91 -14.93 13.71
CA PRO A 494 2.00 -15.49 14.50
C PRO A 494 2.52 -14.49 15.52
N SER A 495 2.95 -14.96 16.68
CA SER A 495 3.54 -14.11 17.71
C SER A 495 4.98 -13.70 17.37
N CYS A 496 5.38 -12.47 17.77
CA CYS A 496 6.73 -11.94 17.61
C CYS A 496 7.31 -11.56 18.99
N ASN A 497 7.73 -12.57 19.76
CA ASN A 497 8.17 -12.40 21.15
C ASN A 497 9.66 -12.75 21.38
N THR A 498 10.43 -12.89 20.31
CA THR A 498 11.87 -13.17 20.36
C THR A 498 12.68 -11.99 19.84
N GLN A 499 13.94 -11.89 20.29
CA GLN A 499 14.87 -10.87 19.78
C GLN A 499 15.13 -11.02 18.28
N GLU A 500 15.18 -12.25 17.76
CA GLU A 500 15.35 -12.50 16.34
C GLU A 500 14.20 -11.92 15.52
N CYS A 501 12.96 -12.12 15.98
CA CYS A 501 11.79 -11.53 15.34
C CYS A 501 11.83 -9.99 15.43
N ALA A 502 12.12 -9.43 16.59
CA ALA A 502 12.21 -7.98 16.79
C ALA A 502 13.25 -7.33 15.85
N THR A 503 14.46 -7.90 15.79
CA THR A 503 15.52 -7.45 14.87
C THR A 503 15.06 -7.56 13.41
N SER A 504 14.36 -8.62 13.04
CA SER A 504 13.85 -8.80 11.68
C SER A 504 12.75 -7.77 11.34
N LYS A 505 11.77 -7.54 12.22
CA LYS A 505 10.74 -6.50 12.01
C LYS A 505 11.38 -5.12 11.85
N ALA A 506 12.33 -4.75 12.71
CA ALA A 506 13.05 -3.48 12.59
C ALA A 506 13.84 -3.38 11.28
N CYS A 507 14.40 -4.50 10.78
CA CYS A 507 15.05 -4.54 9.47
C CYS A 507 14.06 -4.18 8.35
N PHE A 508 12.86 -4.77 8.33
CA PHE A 508 11.82 -4.48 7.35
C PHE A 508 11.33 -3.03 7.45
N MET A 509 11.13 -2.50 8.65
CA MET A 509 10.78 -1.08 8.87
C MET A 509 11.80 -0.10 8.28
N ARG A 510 13.05 -0.54 8.04
CA ARG A 510 14.13 0.24 7.45
C ARG A 510 14.37 -0.10 5.97
N SER A 511 13.41 -0.74 5.30
CA SER A 511 13.56 -1.31 3.97
C SER A 511 12.70 -0.59 2.93
N GLY A 512 13.12 0.60 2.50
CA GLY A 512 12.45 1.39 1.46
C GLY A 512 12.76 0.94 0.02
N SER A 513 13.49 -0.16 -0.20
CA SER A 513 13.74 -0.75 -1.52
C SER A 513 13.84 -2.28 -1.44
N TRP A 514 13.67 -2.94 -2.58
CA TRP A 514 13.83 -4.40 -2.68
C TRP A 514 15.17 -4.89 -2.09
N ALA A 515 16.27 -4.22 -2.45
CA ALA A 515 17.61 -4.61 -2.02
C ALA A 515 17.80 -4.56 -0.49
N LEU A 516 17.11 -3.65 0.20
CA LEU A 516 17.12 -3.55 1.66
C LEU A 516 16.24 -4.64 2.30
N GLY A 517 15.03 -4.87 1.78
CA GLY A 517 14.14 -5.93 2.25
C GLY A 517 14.77 -7.32 2.12
N LYS A 518 15.49 -7.54 1.02
CA LYS A 518 16.22 -8.81 0.77
C LYS A 518 17.31 -9.14 1.80
N GLN A 519 17.80 -8.16 2.54
CA GLN A 519 18.77 -8.35 3.62
C GLN A 519 18.13 -8.84 4.93
N CYS A 520 16.80 -8.73 5.06
CA CYS A 520 16.08 -9.08 6.26
C CYS A 520 15.69 -10.57 6.30
N ASN A 521 15.42 -11.10 7.49
CA ASN A 521 15.00 -12.49 7.63
C ASN A 521 13.52 -12.64 7.22
N SER A 522 13.28 -13.17 6.02
CA SER A 522 11.97 -13.30 5.39
C SER A 522 10.94 -14.09 6.20
N ARG A 523 11.39 -14.96 7.14
CA ARG A 523 10.49 -15.68 8.04
C ARG A 523 9.56 -14.76 8.83
N PHE A 524 9.96 -13.52 9.07
CA PHE A 524 9.24 -12.57 9.90
C PHE A 524 8.70 -11.36 9.11
N SER A 525 8.72 -11.40 7.78
CA SER A 525 8.24 -10.28 6.95
C SER A 525 6.74 -10.05 7.15
N SER A 526 5.95 -11.12 7.19
CA SER A 526 4.50 -11.10 7.21
C SER A 526 3.92 -11.74 8.46
N VAL A 527 2.67 -11.40 8.77
CA VAL A 527 1.80 -12.08 9.78
C VAL A 527 0.72 -12.93 9.13
N GLN A 528 0.70 -13.02 7.82
CA GLN A 528 -0.11 -13.96 7.07
C GLN A 528 0.46 -15.35 7.32
N ALA A 529 -0.25 -16.18 8.07
CA ALA A 529 0.17 -17.56 8.29
C ALA A 529 0.11 -18.31 6.96
N GLY A 530 1.27 -18.79 6.51
CA GLY A 530 1.39 -19.69 5.36
C GLY A 530 0.96 -21.10 5.70
#